data_0c0be81c514ccd81da261706fca461be
#
_entry.id   0c0be81c514ccd81da261706fca461be
#
_cell.length_a   1.000
_cell.length_b   1.000
_cell.length_c   1.000
_cell.angle_alpha   90.00
_cell.angle_beta   90.00
_cell.angle_gamma   90.00
#
_symmetry.space_group_name_H-M   'P 1'
#
loop_
_entity.id
_entity.type
_entity.pdbx_description
1 polymer ?
#
loop_
_entity_poly.entity_id
_entity_poly.type
_entity_poly.pdbx_seq_one_letter_code
_entity_poly.pdbx_strand_id
1 'polypeptide(L)'
;MKKTWISTLQEDIQKANIDIKSLNLITEESVPDDAACLLINAPTSDISESEKDAIIDYLENGGKAMIFSDYTEESMDNFDAVLKNYGVERTEGVVIEGDSQHYAQMPYYLVPTVNSTDAVSDFASKGYYVLMPYAQGIKKTDDVRDTVTINSLLTTSDSAYSKVDVNSGTIEKTDDDIDGPFDLGVSITETLDDDKETQIVYYTSSNLMDSQINQMVSGGNEQMIMSSLSWMCSSDETSTISVPSKNLQISYLTLTAYDVSFWKIMVMGIIPVVFLVMGFMVWLKRRKA
;
A
#
# COMPACT_ATOMS: atom_id res chain seq x y z
N MET A 1 -11.08 -14.23 12.14
CA MET A 1 -11.22 -13.59 10.83
C MET A 1 -9.92 -13.45 10.02
N LYS A 2 -8.73 -13.51 10.65
CA LYS A 2 -7.40 -13.38 9.98
C LYS A 2 -7.00 -14.53 9.02
N LYS A 3 -7.65 -15.70 9.03
CA LYS A 3 -7.25 -16.87 8.22
C LYS A 3 -7.67 -16.85 6.73
N THR A 4 -8.63 -16.02 6.34
CA THR A 4 -9.19 -16.04 4.98
C THR A 4 -8.41 -15.14 4.00
N TRP A 5 -7.65 -14.19 4.50
CA TRP A 5 -6.93 -13.17 3.73
C TRP A 5 -5.63 -13.72 3.10
N ILE A 6 -4.92 -14.52 3.89
CA ILE A 6 -3.69 -15.18 3.46
C ILE A 6 -3.95 -16.16 2.31
N SER A 7 -5.17 -16.72 2.21
CA SER A 7 -5.45 -17.80 1.26
C SER A 7 -5.39 -17.35 -0.21
N THR A 8 -5.93 -16.18 -0.56
CA THR A 8 -5.94 -15.72 -1.96
C THR A 8 -4.55 -15.29 -2.41
N LEU A 9 -3.88 -14.43 -1.62
CA LEU A 9 -2.50 -14.03 -1.89
C LEU A 9 -1.55 -15.25 -1.88
N GLN A 10 -1.76 -16.19 -0.95
CA GLN A 10 -0.98 -17.43 -0.90
C GLN A 10 -1.17 -18.29 -2.16
N GLU A 11 -2.39 -18.40 -2.67
CA GLU A 11 -2.65 -19.10 -3.92
C GLU A 11 -1.94 -18.45 -5.11
N ASP A 12 -1.90 -17.11 -5.16
CA ASP A 12 -1.29 -16.39 -6.27
C ASP A 12 0.25 -16.41 -6.19
N ILE A 13 0.80 -16.34 -5.00
CA ILE A 13 2.24 -16.57 -4.76
C ILE A 13 2.63 -18.01 -5.18
N GLN A 14 1.82 -19.01 -4.83
CA GLN A 14 2.03 -20.41 -5.24
C GLN A 14 1.91 -20.61 -6.76
N LYS A 15 0.97 -19.92 -7.42
CA LYS A 15 0.88 -19.91 -8.90
C LYS A 15 2.10 -19.31 -9.57
N ALA A 16 2.79 -18.40 -8.89
CA ALA A 16 4.08 -17.85 -9.32
C ALA A 16 5.27 -18.79 -9.04
N ASN A 17 5.02 -20.05 -8.62
CA ASN A 17 6.04 -21.04 -8.23
C ASN A 17 6.89 -20.60 -7.03
N ILE A 18 6.35 -19.80 -6.13
CA ILE A 18 7.00 -19.42 -4.88
C ILE A 18 6.35 -20.21 -3.75
N ASP A 19 7.13 -21.03 -3.06
CA ASP A 19 6.69 -21.80 -1.90
C ASP A 19 6.64 -20.91 -0.65
N ILE A 20 5.54 -20.95 0.10
CA ILE A 20 5.40 -20.24 1.36
C ILE A 20 5.56 -21.23 2.51
N LYS A 21 6.50 -20.94 3.39
CA LYS A 21 6.74 -21.69 4.64
C LYS A 21 6.47 -20.76 5.84
N SER A 22 5.88 -21.30 6.89
CA SER A 22 5.75 -20.58 8.16
C SER A 22 7.06 -20.66 8.92
N LEU A 23 7.56 -19.53 9.38
CA LEU A 23 8.76 -19.40 10.18
C LEU A 23 8.39 -18.96 11.60
N ASN A 24 9.06 -19.54 12.60
CA ASN A 24 8.95 -19.13 13.99
C ASN A 24 10.35 -18.86 14.55
N LEU A 25 10.75 -17.60 14.55
CA LEU A 25 12.09 -17.17 14.97
C LEU A 25 12.37 -17.41 16.46
N ILE A 26 11.35 -17.62 17.31
CA ILE A 26 11.56 -18.01 18.71
C ILE A 26 12.16 -19.43 18.81
N THR A 27 11.83 -20.31 17.87
CA THR A 27 12.27 -21.72 17.88
C THR A 27 13.40 -22.01 16.91
N GLU A 28 13.50 -21.28 15.83
CA GLU A 28 14.49 -21.51 14.75
C GLU A 28 15.71 -20.58 14.87
N GLU A 29 15.63 -19.57 15.74
CA GLU A 29 16.70 -18.62 16.10
C GLU A 29 17.28 -17.79 14.93
N SER A 30 17.05 -18.18 13.68
CA SER A 30 17.50 -17.46 12.48
C SER A 30 16.55 -17.67 11.31
N VAL A 31 16.62 -16.77 10.32
CA VAL A 31 15.95 -16.97 9.03
C VAL A 31 16.75 -18.00 8.22
N PRO A 32 16.12 -19.03 7.64
CA PRO A 32 16.82 -20.04 6.84
C PRO A 32 17.57 -19.43 5.65
N ASP A 33 18.76 -19.92 5.35
CA ASP A 33 19.61 -19.44 4.25
C ASP A 33 18.96 -19.66 2.85
N ASP A 34 18.00 -20.59 2.75
CA ASP A 34 17.25 -20.86 1.52
C ASP A 34 16.01 -19.99 1.37
N ALA A 35 15.74 -19.06 2.29
CA ALA A 35 14.63 -18.14 2.21
C ALA A 35 14.89 -17.06 1.14
N ALA A 36 14.13 -17.10 0.05
CA ALA A 36 14.21 -16.08 -1.00
C ALA A 36 13.73 -14.70 -0.54
N CYS A 37 12.75 -14.66 0.39
CA CYS A 37 12.21 -13.43 0.95
C CYS A 37 11.53 -13.73 2.29
N LEU A 38 11.73 -12.87 3.28
CA LEU A 38 11.01 -12.89 4.56
C LEU A 38 9.74 -12.05 4.46
N LEU A 39 8.59 -12.64 4.77
CA LEU A 39 7.31 -11.92 4.84
C LEU A 39 6.92 -11.66 6.30
N ILE A 40 6.87 -10.38 6.70
CA ILE A 40 6.40 -9.94 8.01
C ILE A 40 5.02 -9.30 7.83
N ASN A 41 3.99 -9.97 8.36
CA ASN A 41 2.60 -9.58 8.13
C ASN A 41 1.97 -8.93 9.35
N ALA A 42 2.14 -7.61 9.48
CA ALA A 42 1.50 -6.75 10.47
C ALA A 42 1.39 -7.41 11.87
N PRO A 43 2.48 -7.53 12.59
CA PRO A 43 2.48 -8.09 13.93
C PRO A 43 1.54 -7.25 14.83
N THR A 44 0.75 -7.92 15.66
CA THR A 44 -0.23 -7.26 16.55
C THR A 44 0.33 -7.01 17.94
N SER A 45 1.54 -7.46 18.22
CA SER A 45 2.33 -7.20 19.43
C SER A 45 3.79 -7.11 19.00
N ASP A 46 4.59 -6.44 19.80
CA ASP A 46 6.01 -6.29 19.48
C ASP A 46 6.70 -7.65 19.34
N ILE A 47 7.70 -7.70 18.50
CA ILE A 47 8.61 -8.83 18.36
C ILE A 47 9.62 -8.82 19.52
N SER A 48 10.17 -9.97 19.86
CA SER A 48 11.23 -10.06 20.86
C SER A 48 12.54 -9.49 20.36
N GLU A 49 13.45 -9.16 21.27
CA GLU A 49 14.80 -8.69 20.93
C GLU A 49 15.56 -9.70 20.07
N SER A 50 15.41 -11.01 20.37
CA SER A 50 16.04 -12.07 19.57
C SER A 50 15.47 -12.18 18.14
N GLU A 51 14.16 -11.98 17.97
CA GLU A 51 13.54 -11.94 16.63
C GLU A 51 14.00 -10.70 15.85
N LYS A 52 14.09 -9.54 16.50
CA LYS A 52 14.63 -8.32 15.89
C LYS A 52 16.06 -8.54 15.41
N ASP A 53 16.93 -9.09 16.27
CA ASP A 53 18.32 -9.34 15.93
C ASP A 53 18.45 -10.34 14.77
N ALA A 54 17.68 -11.43 14.79
CA ALA A 54 17.66 -12.40 13.69
C ALA A 54 17.18 -11.81 12.35
N ILE A 55 16.21 -10.89 12.38
CA ILE A 55 15.73 -10.20 11.17
C ILE A 55 16.80 -9.23 10.64
N ILE A 56 17.44 -8.46 11.52
CA ILE A 56 18.51 -7.53 11.13
C ILE A 56 19.71 -8.31 10.58
N ASP A 57 20.16 -9.36 11.25
CA ASP A 57 21.26 -10.22 10.79
C ASP A 57 20.99 -10.79 9.40
N TYR A 58 19.76 -11.28 9.15
CA TYR A 58 19.37 -11.79 7.84
C TYR A 58 19.45 -10.69 6.76
N LEU A 59 18.94 -9.51 7.04
CA LEU A 59 18.95 -8.40 6.10
C LEU A 59 20.36 -7.88 5.84
N GLU A 60 21.20 -7.75 6.86
CA GLU A 60 22.61 -7.30 6.73
C GLU A 60 23.47 -8.28 5.94
N ASN A 61 23.01 -9.52 5.74
CA ASN A 61 23.65 -10.52 4.88
C ASN A 61 23.08 -10.58 3.45
N GLY A 62 22.31 -9.58 3.01
CA GLY A 62 21.72 -9.51 1.68
C GLY A 62 20.36 -10.20 1.59
N GLY A 63 19.69 -10.37 2.72
CA GLY A 63 18.33 -10.89 2.80
C GLY A 63 17.32 -9.91 2.18
N LYS A 64 16.14 -10.43 1.84
CA LYS A 64 15.05 -9.66 1.24
C LYS A 64 13.80 -9.77 2.10
N ALA A 65 13.09 -8.66 2.32
CA ALA A 65 11.90 -8.67 3.15
C ALA A 65 10.75 -7.87 2.55
N MET A 66 9.54 -8.44 2.66
CA MET A 66 8.29 -7.72 2.47
C MET A 66 7.62 -7.54 3.84
N ILE A 67 7.45 -6.30 4.24
CA ILE A 67 6.98 -5.94 5.57
C ILE A 67 5.64 -5.21 5.45
N PHE A 68 4.68 -5.62 6.25
CA PHE A 68 3.41 -4.91 6.46
C PHE A 68 3.30 -4.52 7.93
N SER A 69 2.74 -3.35 8.19
CA SER A 69 2.30 -2.95 9.53
C SER A 69 0.87 -2.43 9.47
N ASP A 70 0.20 -2.44 10.61
CA ASP A 70 -1.07 -1.77 10.82
C ASP A 70 -0.89 -0.75 11.94
N TYR A 71 -1.80 0.23 12.01
CA TYR A 71 -1.88 1.11 13.16
C TYR A 71 -2.14 0.29 14.44
N THR A 72 -1.40 0.61 15.49
CA THR A 72 -1.57 0.07 16.83
C THR A 72 -1.23 1.13 17.86
N GLU A 73 -1.93 1.11 19.00
CA GLU A 73 -1.59 1.92 20.18
C GLU A 73 -0.53 1.24 21.07
N GLU A 74 -0.25 -0.04 20.81
CA GLU A 74 0.79 -0.79 21.51
C GLU A 74 2.17 -0.32 21.07
N SER A 75 3.12 -0.24 22.03
CA SER A 75 4.51 0.00 21.68
C SER A 75 5.07 -1.18 20.87
N MET A 76 5.83 -0.86 19.82
CA MET A 76 6.43 -1.81 18.91
C MET A 76 7.94 -1.53 18.78
N ASP A 77 8.61 -1.32 19.91
CA ASP A 77 9.98 -0.80 19.97
C ASP A 77 10.99 -1.64 19.18
N ASN A 78 10.90 -2.98 19.26
CA ASN A 78 11.78 -3.87 18.51
C ASN A 78 11.45 -3.92 17.02
N PHE A 79 10.16 -3.94 16.68
CA PHE A 79 9.71 -3.89 15.28
C PHE A 79 10.12 -2.55 14.63
N ASP A 80 9.92 -1.44 15.33
CA ASP A 80 10.31 -0.11 14.87
C ASP A 80 11.83 0.04 14.76
N ALA A 81 12.60 -0.64 15.61
CA ALA A 81 14.05 -0.68 15.49
C ALA A 81 14.54 -1.35 14.19
N VAL A 82 13.84 -2.40 13.71
CA VAL A 82 14.13 -2.98 12.39
C VAL A 82 13.92 -1.96 11.28
N LEU A 83 12.81 -1.23 11.29
CA LEU A 83 12.49 -0.21 10.30
C LEU A 83 13.50 0.94 10.34
N LYS A 84 13.82 1.41 11.54
CA LYS A 84 14.78 2.50 11.79
C LYS A 84 16.19 2.16 11.33
N ASN A 85 16.61 0.90 11.45
CA ASN A 85 17.92 0.43 10.95
C ASN A 85 18.05 0.66 9.43
N TYR A 86 16.92 0.75 8.72
CA TYR A 86 16.86 1.03 7.28
C TYR A 86 16.30 2.42 6.94
N GLY A 87 16.33 3.35 7.89
CA GLY A 87 16.07 4.75 7.66
C GLY A 87 14.59 5.14 7.53
N VAL A 88 13.66 4.32 8.04
CA VAL A 88 12.23 4.64 8.03
C VAL A 88 11.60 4.48 9.41
N GLU A 89 10.67 5.36 9.72
CA GLU A 89 9.88 5.37 10.96
C GLU A 89 8.40 5.48 10.61
N ARG A 90 7.55 4.86 11.43
CA ARG A 90 6.09 5.05 11.33
C ARG A 90 5.70 6.41 11.89
N THR A 91 4.84 7.14 11.18
CA THR A 91 4.24 8.37 11.71
C THR A 91 3.14 8.00 12.70
N GLU A 92 3.04 8.76 13.78
CA GLU A 92 1.97 8.59 14.77
C GLU A 92 0.59 8.82 14.14
N GLY A 93 -0.42 8.04 14.55
CA GLY A 93 -1.80 8.16 14.10
C GLY A 93 -2.14 7.40 12.81
N VAL A 94 -3.27 7.74 12.22
CA VAL A 94 -3.79 7.16 10.97
C VAL A 94 -3.95 8.29 9.94
N VAL A 95 -3.52 8.04 8.72
CA VAL A 95 -3.57 9.02 7.65
C VAL A 95 -5.01 9.22 7.17
N ILE A 96 -5.39 10.48 7.09
CA ILE A 96 -6.66 10.97 6.54
C ILE A 96 -6.34 11.81 5.31
N GLU A 97 -7.00 11.54 4.21
CA GLU A 97 -6.81 12.25 2.95
C GLU A 97 -7.79 13.45 2.85
N GLY A 98 -7.24 14.62 2.59
CA GLY A 98 -8.02 15.85 2.42
C GLY A 98 -8.48 16.07 0.98
N ASP A 99 -7.82 15.49 -0.01
CA ASP A 99 -8.18 15.60 -1.42
C ASP A 99 -9.10 14.45 -1.84
N SER A 100 -10.30 14.78 -2.29
CA SER A 100 -11.32 13.83 -2.74
C SER A 100 -10.93 13.00 -3.98
N GLN A 101 -9.85 13.34 -4.66
CA GLN A 101 -9.29 12.56 -5.78
C GLN A 101 -8.40 11.40 -5.27
N HIS A 102 -7.97 11.46 -4.01
CA HIS A 102 -7.03 10.55 -3.40
C HIS A 102 -7.64 9.63 -2.33
N TYR A 103 -8.97 9.56 -2.24
CA TYR A 103 -9.64 8.57 -1.40
C TYR A 103 -10.92 8.03 -2.05
N ALA A 104 -11.37 6.85 -1.62
CA ALA A 104 -12.60 6.21 -2.04
C ALA A 104 -13.56 6.10 -0.86
N GLN A 105 -14.82 6.52 -1.03
CA GLN A 105 -15.89 6.46 -0.03
C GLN A 105 -15.64 7.30 1.23
N MET A 106 -14.56 7.01 1.97
CA MET A 106 -14.20 7.67 3.23
C MET A 106 -12.75 8.16 3.18
N PRO A 107 -12.40 9.29 3.83
CA PRO A 107 -11.06 9.88 3.77
C PRO A 107 -9.90 9.00 4.29
N TYR A 108 -10.18 7.95 5.03
CA TYR A 108 -9.21 6.94 5.48
C TYR A 108 -9.14 5.69 4.57
N TYR A 109 -9.85 5.69 3.43
CA TYR A 109 -9.72 4.72 2.35
C TYR A 109 -8.86 5.34 1.25
N LEU A 110 -7.55 5.34 1.47
CA LEU A 110 -6.60 6.08 0.68
C LEU A 110 -6.42 5.46 -0.71
N VAL A 111 -6.42 6.30 -1.74
CA VAL A 111 -6.05 5.97 -3.12
C VAL A 111 -4.77 6.74 -3.45
N PRO A 112 -3.61 6.24 -3.02
CA PRO A 112 -2.36 6.96 -3.16
C PRO A 112 -1.91 7.08 -4.62
N THR A 113 -1.07 8.06 -4.89
CA THR A 113 -0.29 8.14 -6.12
C THR A 113 0.73 7.01 -6.14
N VAL A 114 0.76 6.25 -7.24
CA VAL A 114 1.77 5.22 -7.48
C VAL A 114 2.97 5.86 -8.19
N ASN A 115 4.13 5.79 -7.55
CA ASN A 115 5.37 6.29 -8.13
C ASN A 115 6.04 5.19 -8.96
N SER A 116 6.54 5.56 -10.14
CA SER A 116 7.26 4.61 -10.99
C SER A 116 8.68 4.41 -10.47
N THR A 117 8.91 3.25 -9.87
CA THR A 117 10.19 2.79 -9.35
C THR A 117 10.47 1.38 -9.87
N ASP A 118 11.70 0.89 -9.75
CA ASP A 118 12.07 -0.45 -10.23
C ASP A 118 11.22 -1.55 -9.57
N ALA A 119 10.91 -1.39 -8.29
CA ALA A 119 10.13 -2.36 -7.53
C ALA A 119 8.68 -2.53 -8.02
N VAL A 120 8.13 -1.54 -8.74
CA VAL A 120 6.73 -1.53 -9.20
C VAL A 120 6.56 -0.99 -10.61
N SER A 121 7.61 -1.03 -11.43
CA SER A 121 7.60 -0.48 -12.80
C SER A 121 6.51 -1.10 -13.67
N ASP A 122 6.36 -2.41 -13.62
CA ASP A 122 5.33 -3.15 -14.35
C ASP A 122 3.91 -2.77 -13.92
N PHE A 123 3.71 -2.52 -12.63
CA PHE A 123 2.43 -2.09 -12.09
C PHE A 123 2.09 -0.65 -12.50
N ALA A 124 3.03 0.28 -12.32
CA ALA A 124 2.84 1.70 -12.61
C ALA A 124 2.46 1.95 -14.08
N SER A 125 2.99 1.12 -15.01
CA SER A 125 2.70 1.23 -16.43
C SER A 125 1.26 0.86 -16.83
N LYS A 126 0.55 0.10 -15.99
CA LYS A 126 -0.78 -0.46 -16.30
C LYS A 126 -1.94 0.43 -15.82
N GLY A 127 -1.66 1.48 -15.03
CA GLY A 127 -2.67 2.42 -14.55
C GLY A 127 -3.70 1.81 -13.58
N TYR A 128 -3.30 0.80 -12.81
CA TYR A 128 -4.12 0.26 -11.74
C TYR A 128 -4.17 1.23 -10.55
N TYR A 129 -5.27 1.21 -9.81
CA TYR A 129 -5.39 1.88 -8.53
C TYR A 129 -5.00 0.94 -7.38
N VAL A 130 -4.45 1.54 -6.33
CA VAL A 130 -4.21 0.90 -5.04
C VAL A 130 -5.18 1.49 -4.03
N LEU A 131 -5.70 0.68 -3.12
CA LEU A 131 -6.57 1.12 -2.03
C LEU A 131 -5.97 0.65 -0.71
N MET A 132 -5.62 1.61 0.14
CA MET A 132 -5.00 1.38 1.45
C MET A 132 -5.84 1.96 2.58
N PRO A 133 -6.79 1.21 3.14
CA PRO A 133 -7.53 1.65 4.31
C PRO A 133 -6.65 1.69 5.57
N TYR A 134 -6.86 2.71 6.40
CA TYR A 134 -6.26 2.84 7.73
C TYR A 134 -4.72 2.79 7.75
N ALA A 135 -4.07 3.30 6.72
CA ALA A 135 -2.62 3.33 6.64
C ALA A 135 -2.02 4.38 7.60
N GLN A 136 -0.79 4.12 8.05
CA GLN A 136 0.05 5.11 8.72
C GLN A 136 0.95 5.81 7.70
N GLY A 137 1.48 6.97 8.06
CA GLY A 137 2.52 7.61 7.28
C GLY A 137 3.89 6.97 7.54
N ILE A 138 4.78 7.04 6.56
CA ILE A 138 6.19 6.71 6.70
C ILE A 138 6.99 8.01 6.68
N LYS A 139 7.87 8.17 7.66
CA LYS A 139 8.85 9.23 7.73
C LYS A 139 10.23 8.65 7.41
N LYS A 140 10.95 9.24 6.46
CA LYS A 140 12.35 8.92 6.21
C LYS A 140 13.21 9.64 7.23
N THR A 141 14.24 8.98 7.76
CA THR A 141 15.19 9.56 8.70
C THR A 141 16.48 9.94 7.99
N ASP A 142 17.10 11.02 8.44
CA ASP A 142 18.41 11.44 7.92
C ASP A 142 19.57 10.61 8.50
N ASP A 143 19.32 9.86 9.59
CA ASP A 143 20.29 9.00 10.26
C ASP A 143 20.25 7.58 9.69
N VAL A 144 20.72 7.44 8.46
CA VAL A 144 20.78 6.15 7.74
C VAL A 144 22.14 6.04 7.03
N ARG A 145 22.59 4.82 6.80
CA ARG A 145 23.86 4.54 6.10
C ARG A 145 23.81 5.05 4.66
N ASP A 146 24.92 5.60 4.16
CA ASP A 146 25.04 6.10 2.77
C ASP A 146 24.79 5.01 1.70
N THR A 147 24.91 3.74 2.09
CA THR A 147 24.62 2.58 1.24
C THR A 147 23.15 2.29 1.04
N VAL A 148 22.28 2.90 1.86
CA VAL A 148 20.83 2.70 1.83
C VAL A 148 20.16 3.71 0.92
N THR A 149 19.33 3.22 0.01
CA THR A 149 18.50 4.05 -0.88
C THR A 149 17.02 3.75 -0.61
N ILE A 150 16.21 4.81 -0.38
CA ILE A 150 14.79 4.69 -0.08
C ILE A 150 13.98 5.37 -1.17
N ASN A 151 13.14 4.60 -1.89
CA ASN A 151 12.25 5.10 -2.92
C ASN A 151 10.79 5.02 -2.45
N SER A 152 10.04 6.11 -2.66
CA SER A 152 8.61 6.16 -2.38
C SER A 152 7.85 5.37 -3.44
N LEU A 153 7.06 4.38 -3.05
CA LEU A 153 6.19 3.58 -3.93
C LEU A 153 4.79 4.19 -4.01
N LEU A 154 4.25 4.56 -2.87
CA LEU A 154 2.89 5.07 -2.69
C LEU A 154 2.94 6.33 -1.85
N THR A 155 2.37 7.43 -2.36
CA THR A 155 2.35 8.73 -1.67
C THR A 155 0.95 9.32 -1.62
N THR A 156 0.64 10.03 -0.54
CA THR A 156 -0.59 10.80 -0.39
C THR A 156 -0.52 12.13 -1.16
N SER A 157 -1.63 12.88 -1.18
CA SER A 157 -1.61 14.28 -1.59
C SER A 157 -1.02 15.18 -0.50
N ASP A 158 -0.72 16.44 -0.87
CA ASP A 158 -0.26 17.48 0.07
C ASP A 158 -1.36 17.87 1.08
N SER A 159 -2.62 17.49 0.84
CA SER A 159 -3.76 17.77 1.71
C SER A 159 -3.98 16.72 2.78
N ALA A 160 -3.18 15.65 2.77
CA ALA A 160 -3.27 14.59 3.77
C ALA A 160 -2.73 15.04 5.13
N TYR A 161 -3.24 14.45 6.19
CA TYR A 161 -2.72 14.61 7.55
C TYR A 161 -2.84 13.30 8.32
N SER A 162 -1.97 13.10 9.30
CA SER A 162 -2.07 11.95 10.20
C SER A 162 -2.87 12.35 11.44
N LYS A 163 -3.99 11.68 11.64
CA LYS A 163 -4.87 11.87 12.80
C LYS A 163 -4.28 11.16 14.00
N VAL A 164 -3.68 11.93 14.92
CA VAL A 164 -3.00 11.40 16.11
C VAL A 164 -4.00 10.84 17.11
N ASP A 165 -5.05 11.62 17.47
CA ASP A 165 -6.13 11.12 18.32
C ASP A 165 -7.17 10.36 17.49
N VAL A 166 -6.89 9.08 17.24
CA VAL A 166 -7.77 8.16 16.49
C VAL A 166 -9.08 7.90 17.22
N ASN A 167 -9.12 8.06 18.54
CA ASN A 167 -10.30 7.81 19.39
C ASN A 167 -11.20 9.04 19.58
N SER A 168 -10.86 10.19 19.01
CA SER A 168 -11.64 11.44 19.11
C SER A 168 -13.06 11.37 18.56
N GLY A 169 -13.38 10.32 17.78
CA GLY A 169 -14.68 10.14 17.13
C GLY A 169 -14.93 11.10 15.96
N THR A 170 -13.95 11.93 15.59
CA THR A 170 -13.99 12.83 14.43
C THR A 170 -12.75 12.66 13.56
N ILE A 171 -12.93 12.83 12.26
CA ILE A 171 -11.82 12.89 11.30
C ILE A 171 -11.42 14.34 10.97
N GLU A 172 -11.99 15.34 11.62
CA GLU A 172 -11.60 16.73 11.40
C GLU A 172 -10.17 16.96 11.89
N LYS A 173 -9.38 17.69 11.08
CA LYS A 173 -8.01 18.03 11.41
C LYS A 173 -7.96 18.96 12.63
N THR A 174 -7.05 18.67 13.53
CA THR A 174 -6.74 19.49 14.73
C THR A 174 -5.29 19.98 14.69
N ASP A 175 -4.93 20.87 15.60
CA ASP A 175 -3.57 21.42 15.66
C ASP A 175 -2.49 20.40 16.09
N ASP A 176 -2.94 19.28 16.72
CA ASP A 176 -2.05 18.19 17.14
C ASP A 176 -1.78 17.17 16.03
N ASP A 177 -2.51 17.25 14.91
CA ASP A 177 -2.36 16.33 13.79
C ASP A 177 -1.14 16.71 12.93
N ILE A 178 -0.50 15.72 12.34
CA ILE A 178 0.74 15.89 11.58
C ILE A 178 0.40 16.12 10.11
N ASP A 179 0.95 17.17 9.51
CA ASP A 179 0.77 17.49 8.09
C ASP A 179 1.52 16.52 7.18
N GLY A 180 0.86 16.15 6.04
CA GLY A 180 1.47 15.42 4.94
C GLY A 180 2.32 16.32 4.00
N PRO A 181 2.72 15.81 2.83
CA PRO A 181 2.39 14.48 2.32
C PRO A 181 3.14 13.34 3.03
N PHE A 182 2.61 12.12 2.92
CA PHE A 182 3.22 10.91 3.51
C PHE A 182 3.53 9.87 2.44
N ASP A 183 4.61 9.14 2.63
CA ASP A 183 4.78 7.84 2.01
C ASP A 183 3.90 6.81 2.77
N LEU A 184 3.25 5.92 2.03
CA LEU A 184 2.44 4.80 2.56
C LEU A 184 3.07 3.45 2.22
N GLY A 185 3.98 3.45 1.27
CA GLY A 185 4.78 2.32 0.87
C GLY A 185 6.11 2.78 0.30
N VAL A 186 7.17 2.07 0.66
CA VAL A 186 8.53 2.35 0.20
C VAL A 186 9.24 1.08 -0.23
N SER A 187 10.18 1.19 -1.17
CA SER A 187 11.23 0.20 -1.39
C SER A 187 12.55 0.74 -0.88
N ILE A 188 13.30 -0.14 -0.24
CA ILE A 188 14.60 0.16 0.34
C ILE A 188 15.60 -0.82 -0.26
N THR A 189 16.71 -0.32 -0.72
CA THR A 189 17.85 -1.12 -1.18
C THR A 189 19.09 -0.71 -0.41
N GLU A 190 19.89 -1.69 -0.03
CA GLU A 190 21.20 -1.45 0.53
C GLU A 190 22.23 -2.27 -0.23
N THR A 191 23.21 -1.59 -0.84
CA THR A 191 24.33 -2.22 -1.51
C THR A 191 25.35 -2.63 -0.47
N LEU A 192 25.61 -3.93 -0.40
CA LEU A 192 26.59 -4.53 0.49
C LEU A 192 27.89 -4.84 -0.26
N ASP A 193 28.92 -5.26 0.48
CA ASP A 193 30.14 -5.82 -0.11
C ASP A 193 29.84 -7.10 -0.92
N ASP A 194 30.72 -7.46 -1.84
CA ASP A 194 30.64 -8.68 -2.68
C ASP A 194 29.43 -8.74 -3.65
N ASP A 195 28.97 -7.59 -4.18
CA ASP A 195 27.85 -7.47 -5.12
C ASP A 195 26.51 -7.99 -4.56
N LYS A 196 26.38 -8.09 -3.24
CA LYS A 196 25.12 -8.41 -2.58
C LYS A 196 24.25 -7.16 -2.39
N GLU A 197 22.96 -7.35 -2.43
CA GLU A 197 21.99 -6.29 -2.19
C GLU A 197 20.87 -6.78 -1.25
N THR A 198 20.60 -5.98 -0.22
CA THR A 198 19.42 -6.12 0.60
C THR A 198 18.26 -5.36 -0.05
N GLN A 199 17.11 -6.00 -0.14
CA GLN A 199 15.90 -5.40 -0.71
C GLN A 199 14.75 -5.52 0.29
N ILE A 200 14.14 -4.39 0.62
CA ILE A 200 12.98 -4.36 1.53
C ILE A 200 11.85 -3.61 0.82
N VAL A 201 10.64 -4.16 0.88
CA VAL A 201 9.41 -3.45 0.54
C VAL A 201 8.56 -3.34 1.79
N TYR A 202 8.18 -2.13 2.14
CA TYR A 202 7.39 -1.86 3.34
C TYR A 202 6.10 -1.12 3.00
N TYR A 203 4.96 -1.64 3.49
CA TYR A 203 3.63 -1.06 3.36
C TYR A 203 2.98 -0.89 4.74
N THR A 204 2.33 0.24 4.95
CA THR A 204 1.74 0.62 6.25
C THR A 204 0.28 0.25 6.43
N SER A 205 -0.22 -0.71 5.67
CA SER A 205 -1.55 -1.29 5.87
C SER A 205 -1.59 -2.73 5.36
N SER A 206 -1.90 -3.67 6.25
CA SER A 206 -2.15 -5.07 5.87
C SER A 206 -3.47 -5.25 5.11
N ASN A 207 -4.37 -4.25 5.14
CA ASN A 207 -5.58 -4.23 4.33
C ASN A 207 -5.30 -4.26 2.82
N LEU A 208 -4.06 -3.96 2.40
CA LEU A 208 -3.61 -4.14 1.03
C LEU A 208 -3.82 -5.59 0.55
N MET A 209 -3.73 -6.57 1.47
CA MET A 209 -3.94 -8.00 1.19
C MET A 209 -5.40 -8.45 1.34
N ASP A 210 -6.31 -7.56 1.76
CA ASP A 210 -7.72 -7.92 1.92
C ASP A 210 -8.40 -8.16 0.58
N SER A 211 -9.04 -9.31 0.43
CA SER A 211 -9.70 -9.71 -0.83
C SER A 211 -10.88 -8.80 -1.19
N GLN A 212 -11.61 -8.25 -0.23
CA GLN A 212 -12.71 -7.32 -0.49
C GLN A 212 -12.17 -5.95 -0.93
N ILE A 213 -11.11 -5.47 -0.26
CA ILE A 213 -10.42 -4.25 -0.66
C ILE A 213 -9.80 -4.40 -2.05
N ASN A 214 -9.14 -5.53 -2.32
CA ASN A 214 -8.57 -5.85 -3.63
C ASN A 214 -9.63 -5.86 -4.75
N GLN A 215 -10.83 -6.39 -4.49
CA GLN A 215 -11.95 -6.36 -5.44
C GLN A 215 -12.39 -4.92 -5.76
N MET A 216 -12.37 -3.99 -4.80
CA MET A 216 -12.77 -2.59 -5.03
C MET A 216 -11.85 -1.88 -6.03
N VAL A 217 -10.60 -2.32 -6.17
CA VAL A 217 -9.61 -1.82 -7.13
C VAL A 217 -9.31 -2.82 -8.26
N SER A 218 -10.24 -3.74 -8.51
CA SER A 218 -10.16 -4.70 -9.62
C SER A 218 -8.86 -5.53 -9.64
N GLY A 219 -8.35 -5.90 -8.47
CA GLY A 219 -7.12 -6.67 -8.32
C GLY A 219 -5.84 -5.83 -8.23
N GLY A 220 -5.94 -4.50 -8.18
CA GLY A 220 -4.79 -3.62 -8.19
C GLY A 220 -3.85 -3.85 -7.00
N ASN A 221 -4.40 -4.06 -5.80
CA ASN A 221 -3.58 -4.30 -4.61
C ASN A 221 -2.73 -5.57 -4.73
N GLU A 222 -3.33 -6.67 -5.20
CA GLU A 222 -2.65 -7.93 -5.45
C GLU A 222 -1.53 -7.77 -6.49
N GLN A 223 -1.82 -7.06 -7.60
CA GLN A 223 -0.84 -6.79 -8.64
C GLN A 223 0.34 -5.96 -8.12
N MET A 224 0.09 -5.02 -7.20
CA MET A 224 1.13 -4.23 -6.54
C MET A 224 2.07 -5.11 -5.71
N ILE A 225 1.50 -5.99 -4.88
CA ILE A 225 2.25 -6.94 -4.04
C ILE A 225 3.06 -7.90 -4.93
N MET A 226 2.43 -8.46 -5.97
CA MET A 226 3.11 -9.40 -6.88
C MET A 226 4.22 -8.74 -7.68
N SER A 227 4.07 -7.46 -8.09
CA SER A 227 5.14 -6.69 -8.73
C SER A 227 6.34 -6.53 -7.80
N SER A 228 6.10 -6.16 -6.55
CA SER A 228 7.15 -6.02 -5.53
C SER A 228 7.84 -7.35 -5.22
N LEU A 229 7.08 -8.45 -5.09
CA LEU A 229 7.65 -9.79 -4.90
C LEU A 229 8.49 -10.23 -6.10
N SER A 230 8.01 -9.98 -7.31
CA SER A 230 8.76 -10.30 -8.53
C SER A 230 10.08 -9.54 -8.58
N TRP A 231 10.10 -8.27 -8.21
CA TRP A 231 11.33 -7.47 -8.15
C TRP A 231 12.34 -8.04 -7.14
N MET A 232 11.88 -8.47 -5.95
CA MET A 232 12.76 -9.07 -4.94
C MET A 232 13.20 -10.49 -5.28
N CYS A 233 12.33 -11.32 -5.88
CA CYS A 233 12.56 -12.74 -6.10
C CYS A 233 13.07 -13.08 -7.50
N SER A 234 13.17 -12.11 -8.43
CA SER A 234 13.77 -12.37 -9.74
C SER A 234 15.28 -12.61 -9.58
N SER A 235 15.68 -13.87 -9.63
CA SER A 235 17.08 -14.23 -9.82
C SER A 235 17.40 -14.09 -11.31
N ASP A 236 18.60 -13.62 -11.64
CA ASP A 236 19.10 -13.44 -13.02
C ASP A 236 19.05 -14.71 -13.88
N GLU A 237 18.80 -15.88 -13.29
CA GLU A 237 18.81 -17.17 -13.97
C GLU A 237 17.40 -17.72 -14.32
N THR A 238 16.33 -17.14 -13.82
CA THR A 238 14.97 -17.59 -14.15
C THR A 238 14.09 -16.40 -14.53
N SER A 239 14.12 -16.01 -15.80
CA SER A 239 13.04 -15.24 -16.38
C SER A 239 11.76 -16.10 -16.36
N THR A 240 11.11 -16.19 -15.23
CA THR A 240 9.75 -16.70 -15.14
C THR A 240 8.88 -15.74 -15.93
N ILE A 241 8.50 -16.12 -17.13
CA ILE A 241 7.43 -15.46 -17.87
C ILE A 241 6.20 -15.62 -16.98
N SER A 242 5.90 -14.60 -16.19
CA SER A 242 4.64 -14.51 -15.47
C SER A 242 3.55 -14.47 -16.53
N VAL A 243 2.93 -15.62 -16.80
CA VAL A 243 1.71 -15.66 -17.57
C VAL A 243 0.62 -15.13 -16.63
N PRO A 244 0.15 -13.89 -16.83
CA PRO A 244 -0.88 -13.34 -15.97
C PRO A 244 -2.10 -14.26 -16.07
N SER A 245 -2.51 -14.83 -14.94
CA SER A 245 -3.74 -15.62 -14.89
C SER A 245 -4.85 -14.69 -15.35
N LYS A 246 -5.60 -15.12 -16.38
CA LYS A 246 -6.74 -14.36 -16.87
C LYS A 246 -7.79 -14.35 -15.77
N ASN A 247 -7.81 -13.29 -14.99
CA ASN A 247 -8.78 -13.14 -13.91
C ASN A 247 -10.17 -12.99 -14.55
N LEU A 248 -11.02 -14.00 -14.41
CA LEU A 248 -12.41 -13.99 -14.86
C LEU A 248 -13.33 -13.25 -13.87
N GLN A 249 -12.76 -12.61 -12.88
CA GLN A 249 -13.54 -11.81 -11.91
C GLN A 249 -14.15 -10.60 -12.59
N ILE A 250 -15.29 -10.20 -12.08
CA ILE A 250 -16.01 -9.00 -12.52
C ILE A 250 -15.12 -7.79 -12.23
N SER A 251 -14.72 -7.10 -13.28
CA SER A 251 -13.98 -5.84 -13.11
C SER A 251 -14.93 -4.80 -12.52
N TYR A 252 -14.61 -4.28 -11.35
CA TYR A 252 -15.32 -3.16 -10.75
C TYR A 252 -14.71 -1.84 -11.23
N LEU A 253 -15.56 -0.87 -11.48
CA LEU A 253 -15.10 0.49 -11.76
C LEU A 253 -14.65 1.15 -10.45
N THR A 254 -13.36 1.40 -10.32
CA THR A 254 -12.82 2.15 -9.18
C THR A 254 -13.14 3.63 -9.37
N LEU A 255 -13.90 4.21 -8.45
CA LEU A 255 -14.28 5.61 -8.46
C LEU A 255 -13.77 6.29 -7.19
N THR A 256 -13.07 7.39 -7.38
CA THR A 256 -12.72 8.29 -6.27
C THR A 256 -13.97 9.04 -5.78
N ALA A 257 -13.90 9.64 -4.61
CA ALA A 257 -14.99 10.46 -4.07
C ALA A 257 -15.32 11.66 -4.99
N TYR A 258 -14.31 12.19 -5.66
CA TYR A 258 -14.45 13.23 -6.68
C TYR A 258 -15.28 12.74 -7.88
N ASP A 259 -14.95 11.58 -8.45
CA ASP A 259 -15.66 11.01 -9.59
C ASP A 259 -17.15 10.79 -9.28
N VAL A 260 -17.44 10.23 -8.11
CA VAL A 260 -18.83 10.01 -7.65
C VAL A 260 -19.57 11.33 -7.57
N SER A 261 -18.97 12.36 -6.98
CA SER A 261 -19.58 13.69 -6.84
C SER A 261 -19.79 14.36 -8.17
N PHE A 262 -18.81 14.30 -9.07
CA PHE A 262 -18.89 14.85 -10.43
C PHE A 262 -20.03 14.22 -11.22
N TRP A 263 -20.09 12.89 -11.30
CA TRP A 263 -21.15 12.21 -12.05
C TRP A 263 -22.54 12.40 -11.42
N LYS A 264 -22.63 12.48 -10.09
CA LYS A 264 -23.86 12.80 -9.39
C LYS A 264 -24.42 14.17 -9.82
N ILE A 265 -23.58 15.20 -9.86
CA ILE A 265 -23.98 16.55 -10.30
C ILE A 265 -24.35 16.54 -11.78
N MET A 266 -23.58 15.86 -12.63
CA MET A 266 -23.86 15.77 -14.06
C MET A 266 -25.21 15.13 -14.35
N VAL A 267 -25.47 13.96 -13.76
CA VAL A 267 -26.68 13.17 -14.05
C VAL A 267 -27.92 13.75 -13.37
N MET A 268 -27.81 14.16 -12.11
CA MET A 268 -28.96 14.63 -11.32
C MET A 268 -29.25 16.14 -11.49
N GLY A 269 -28.24 16.94 -11.86
CA GLY A 269 -28.34 18.38 -12.00
C GLY A 269 -28.35 18.81 -13.47
N ILE A 270 -27.21 18.67 -14.15
CA ILE A 270 -27.01 19.29 -15.46
C ILE A 270 -27.92 18.71 -16.53
N ILE A 271 -28.01 17.38 -16.65
CA ILE A 271 -28.84 16.74 -17.68
C ILE A 271 -30.32 17.13 -17.58
N PRO A 272 -30.98 17.05 -16.41
CA PRO A 272 -32.36 17.50 -16.28
C PRO A 272 -32.57 18.98 -16.62
N VAL A 273 -31.65 19.87 -16.20
CA VAL A 273 -31.73 21.30 -16.52
C VAL A 273 -31.62 21.52 -18.03
N VAL A 274 -30.76 20.83 -18.75
CA VAL A 274 -30.65 20.90 -20.22
C VAL A 274 -31.99 20.54 -20.88
N PHE A 275 -32.64 19.46 -20.44
CA PHE A 275 -33.94 19.05 -20.96
C PHE A 275 -35.04 20.11 -20.67
N LEU A 276 -35.05 20.67 -19.46
CA LEU A 276 -35.99 21.74 -19.11
C LEU A 276 -35.80 22.99 -19.96
N VAL A 277 -34.53 23.39 -20.19
CA VAL A 277 -34.21 24.55 -21.05
C VAL A 277 -34.64 24.30 -22.50
N MET A 278 -34.37 23.11 -23.02
CA MET A 278 -34.81 22.72 -24.37
C MET A 278 -36.36 22.73 -24.48
N GLY A 279 -37.03 22.14 -23.51
CA GLY A 279 -38.50 22.13 -23.44
C GLY A 279 -39.09 23.56 -23.39
N PHE A 280 -38.45 24.42 -22.58
CA PHE A 280 -38.85 25.83 -22.46
C PHE A 280 -38.62 26.59 -23.78
N MET A 281 -37.53 26.39 -24.45
CA MET A 281 -37.27 27.00 -25.77
C MET A 281 -38.30 26.56 -26.82
N VAL A 282 -38.64 25.27 -26.86
CA VAL A 282 -39.69 24.75 -27.79
C VAL A 282 -41.04 25.34 -27.46
N TRP A 283 -41.38 25.45 -26.18
CA TRP A 283 -42.62 26.08 -25.72
C TRP A 283 -42.69 27.57 -26.14
N LEU A 284 -41.60 28.33 -25.93
CA LEU A 284 -41.51 29.73 -26.35
C LEU A 284 -41.68 29.90 -27.86
N LYS A 285 -41.06 29.02 -28.65
CA LYS A 285 -41.15 29.04 -30.10
C LYS A 285 -42.61 28.77 -30.57
N ARG A 286 -43.30 27.80 -29.96
CA ARG A 286 -44.69 27.49 -30.27
C ARG A 286 -45.66 28.60 -29.86
N ARG A 287 -45.36 29.32 -28.79
CA ARG A 287 -46.21 30.44 -28.34
C ARG A 287 -46.11 31.68 -29.23
N LYS A 288 -45.02 31.85 -29.97
CA LYS A 288 -44.80 32.98 -30.87
C LYS A 288 -45.22 32.68 -32.33
N ALA A 289 -45.53 31.44 -32.65
CA ALA A 289 -46.16 31.03 -33.91
C ALA A 289 -47.66 30.98 -33.77
#